data_daf1f570927fabc2b38099a46b193079
#
_entry.id   daf1f570927fabc2b38099a46b193079
#
_cell.length_a   1.000
_cell.length_b   1.000
_cell.length_c   1.000
_cell.angle_alpha   90.00
_cell.angle_beta   90.00
_cell.angle_gamma   90.00
#
_symmetry.space_group_name_H-M   'P 1'
#
loop_
_entity.id
_entity.type
_entity.pdbx_description
1 polymer ?
#
loop_
_entity_poly.entity_id
_entity_poly.type
_entity_poly.pdbx_seq_one_letter_code
_entity_poly.pdbx_strand_id
1 'polypeptide(L)'
;MIKIIKEVEINAPKAKVWSVLADIGAVEKYNPVVTKSYSTSENKQGLGASRHCDLLPMGSVEEKIVEWDEGESYKIEIFEGKAIPFKGTGTFELAENGKSTNVKMTFEPDMGNGIFGKIMGFMMKEKMNKMITGVVIGLKHHLETDELVSAKTYKKIRKLSAAS
;
A
#
# COMPACT_ATOMS: atom_id res chain seq x y z
N MET A 1 8.19 17.53 -6.23
CA MET A 1 8.01 16.28 -5.44
C MET A 1 6.82 15.54 -6.04
N ILE A 2 6.94 14.23 -6.29
CA ILE A 2 5.83 13.43 -6.81
C ILE A 2 4.99 12.98 -5.62
N LYS A 3 3.68 13.14 -5.73
CA LYS A 3 2.71 12.67 -4.75
C LYS A 3 1.58 11.96 -5.49
N ILE A 4 1.29 10.73 -5.12
CA ILE A 4 0.22 9.92 -5.68
C ILE A 4 -0.80 9.69 -4.58
N ILE A 5 -2.04 10.13 -4.81
CA ILE A 5 -3.13 9.99 -3.85
C ILE A 5 -4.20 9.11 -4.48
N LYS A 6 -4.69 8.14 -3.73
CA LYS A 6 -5.84 7.30 -4.06
C LYS A 6 -6.77 7.23 -2.87
N GLU A 7 -8.04 7.34 -3.18
CA GLU A 7 -9.11 7.20 -2.20
C GLU A 7 -10.07 6.09 -2.64
N VAL A 8 -10.58 5.36 -1.68
CA VAL A 8 -11.55 4.30 -1.92
C VAL A 8 -12.53 4.23 -0.74
N GLU A 9 -13.80 4.10 -1.05
CA GLU A 9 -14.81 3.75 -0.05
C GLU A 9 -14.90 2.22 0.06
N ILE A 10 -14.78 1.71 1.28
CA ILE A 10 -14.85 0.28 1.61
C ILE A 10 -16.09 0.04 2.45
N ASN A 11 -16.93 -0.91 2.03
CA ASN A 11 -18.14 -1.29 2.75
C ASN A 11 -17.82 -2.19 3.95
N ALA A 12 -17.11 -1.61 4.91
CA ALA A 12 -16.73 -2.23 6.18
C ALA A 12 -16.54 -1.15 7.25
N PRO A 13 -16.82 -1.45 8.53
CA PRO A 13 -16.59 -0.52 9.61
C PRO A 13 -15.10 -0.23 9.80
N LYS A 14 -14.79 0.98 10.26
CA LYS A 14 -13.42 1.50 10.43
C LYS A 14 -12.52 0.56 11.25
N ALA A 15 -13.05 -0.03 12.32
CA ALA A 15 -12.31 -0.98 13.14
C ALA A 15 -11.90 -2.24 12.36
N LYS A 16 -12.74 -2.74 11.45
CA LYS A 16 -12.38 -3.89 10.58
C LYS A 16 -11.30 -3.50 9.57
N VAL A 17 -11.43 -2.33 8.95
CA VAL A 17 -10.40 -1.81 8.01
C VAL A 17 -9.08 -1.63 8.72
N TRP A 18 -9.10 -1.01 9.91
CA TRP A 18 -7.89 -0.82 10.72
C TRP A 18 -7.23 -2.13 11.09
N SER A 19 -7.98 -3.13 11.53
CA SER A 19 -7.42 -4.43 11.93
C SER A 19 -6.63 -5.12 10.81
N VAL A 20 -7.03 -4.92 9.55
CA VAL A 20 -6.29 -5.45 8.37
C VAL A 20 -5.05 -4.61 8.08
N LEU A 21 -5.15 -3.29 8.14
CA LEU A 21 -4.03 -2.38 7.88
C LEU A 21 -2.97 -2.43 8.99
N ALA A 22 -3.38 -2.58 10.25
CA ALA A 22 -2.48 -2.67 11.41
C ALA A 22 -1.67 -3.97 11.44
N ASP A 23 -2.13 -5.05 10.80
CA ASP A 23 -1.35 -6.27 10.57
C ASP A 23 -0.35 -6.06 9.43
N ILE A 24 0.64 -5.21 9.68
CA ILE A 24 1.59 -4.77 8.65
C ILE A 24 2.38 -5.91 8.01
N GLY A 25 2.60 -7.01 8.72
CA GLY A 25 3.30 -8.19 8.21
C GLY A 25 2.48 -9.03 7.22
N ALA A 26 1.19 -8.75 7.06
CA ALA A 26 0.27 -9.51 6.22
C ALA A 26 -0.21 -8.74 4.98
N VAL A 27 0.57 -7.80 4.50
CA VAL A 27 0.21 -6.95 3.35
C VAL A 27 0.01 -7.73 2.04
N GLU A 28 0.58 -8.91 1.91
CA GLU A 28 0.36 -9.81 0.77
C GLU A 28 -1.09 -10.26 0.62
N LYS A 29 -1.91 -10.17 1.67
CA LYS A 29 -3.33 -10.55 1.60
C LYS A 29 -4.13 -9.66 0.66
N TYR A 30 -3.73 -8.39 0.52
CA TYR A 30 -4.48 -7.41 -0.26
C TYR A 30 -3.65 -6.64 -1.29
N ASN A 31 -2.33 -6.66 -1.23
CA ASN A 31 -1.48 -5.95 -2.18
C ASN A 31 -1.05 -6.86 -3.33
N PRO A 32 -1.58 -6.66 -4.56
CA PRO A 32 -1.38 -7.59 -5.67
C PRO A 32 0.06 -7.66 -6.19
N VAL A 33 0.93 -6.73 -5.82
CA VAL A 33 2.35 -6.75 -6.21
C VAL A 33 3.25 -7.41 -5.16
N VAL A 34 2.74 -7.62 -3.95
CA VAL A 34 3.48 -8.30 -2.88
C VAL A 34 3.21 -9.80 -2.95
N THR A 35 4.24 -10.60 -3.09
CA THR A 35 4.14 -12.07 -3.15
C THR A 35 4.36 -12.74 -1.81
N LYS A 36 5.11 -12.08 -0.92
CA LYS A 36 5.36 -12.54 0.43
C LYS A 36 5.65 -11.33 1.32
N SER A 37 5.12 -11.34 2.54
CA SER A 37 5.45 -10.36 3.56
C SER A 37 5.54 -11.00 4.94
N TYR A 38 6.33 -10.40 5.83
CA TYR A 38 6.44 -10.80 7.23
C TYR A 38 7.05 -9.68 8.07
N SER A 39 6.66 -9.64 9.34
CA SER A 39 7.26 -8.71 10.31
C SER A 39 8.72 -9.03 10.58
N THR A 40 9.57 -8.01 10.59
CA THR A 40 11.01 -8.11 10.89
C THR A 40 11.37 -7.54 12.25
N SER A 41 10.47 -6.87 12.94
CA SER A 41 10.62 -6.37 14.31
C SER A 41 9.88 -7.23 15.33
N GLU A 42 10.25 -7.10 16.60
CA GLU A 42 9.51 -7.73 17.71
C GLU A 42 8.08 -7.20 17.80
N ASN A 43 7.93 -5.88 17.69
CA ASN A 43 6.63 -5.25 17.60
C ASN A 43 6.00 -5.55 16.23
N LYS A 44 4.82 -6.14 16.24
CA LYS A 44 4.07 -6.49 15.04
C LYS A 44 3.26 -5.32 14.47
N GLN A 45 3.04 -4.27 15.25
CA GLN A 45 2.28 -3.08 14.90
C GLN A 45 2.75 -1.88 15.73
N GLY A 46 2.34 -0.68 15.32
CA GLY A 46 2.68 0.56 16.02
C GLY A 46 3.98 1.18 15.54
N LEU A 47 4.35 2.28 16.17
CA LEU A 47 5.56 3.04 15.83
C LEU A 47 6.81 2.15 15.94
N GLY A 48 7.64 2.16 14.90
CA GLY A 48 8.87 1.39 14.82
C GLY A 48 8.69 -0.06 14.36
N ALA A 49 7.47 -0.56 14.22
CA ALA A 49 7.21 -1.87 13.61
C ALA A 49 7.73 -1.90 12.18
N SER A 50 8.36 -3.00 11.80
CA SER A 50 8.97 -3.17 10.47
C SER A 50 8.56 -4.47 9.80
N ARG A 51 8.64 -4.49 8.47
CA ARG A 51 8.33 -5.65 7.65
C ARG A 51 9.25 -5.76 6.44
N HIS A 52 9.36 -6.99 5.96
CA HIS A 52 9.93 -7.32 4.65
C HIS A 52 8.83 -7.64 3.66
N CYS A 53 8.97 -7.20 2.41
CA CYS A 53 8.06 -7.51 1.31
C CYS A 53 8.84 -7.92 0.07
N ASP A 54 8.54 -9.13 -0.46
CA ASP A 54 8.96 -9.53 -1.80
C ASP A 54 7.96 -9.02 -2.83
N LEU A 55 8.44 -8.41 -3.92
CA LEU A 55 7.63 -7.71 -4.91
C LEU A 55 7.72 -8.35 -6.30
N LEU A 56 6.61 -8.30 -7.05
CA LEU A 56 6.58 -8.60 -8.47
C LEU A 56 6.76 -7.34 -9.32
N PRO A 57 7.48 -7.43 -10.44
CA PRO A 57 8.09 -8.61 -11.04
C PRO A 57 9.42 -9.01 -10.40
N MET A 58 10.02 -8.16 -9.60
CA MET A 58 11.33 -8.41 -9.00
C MET A 58 11.59 -7.49 -7.81
N GLY A 59 12.46 -7.93 -6.94
CA GLY A 59 12.99 -7.14 -5.84
C GLY A 59 12.26 -7.33 -4.53
N SER A 60 12.74 -6.62 -3.55
CA SER A 60 12.15 -6.59 -2.21
C SER A 60 12.33 -5.22 -1.58
N VAL A 61 11.54 -4.94 -0.56
CA VAL A 61 11.63 -3.73 0.25
C VAL A 61 11.61 -4.07 1.73
N GLU A 62 12.36 -3.28 2.49
CA GLU A 62 12.26 -3.18 3.94
C GLU A 62 11.51 -1.91 4.29
N GLU A 63 10.49 -2.03 5.09
CA GLU A 63 9.61 -0.93 5.46
C GLU A 63 9.46 -0.83 6.98
N LYS A 64 9.29 0.42 7.46
CA LYS A 64 9.17 0.71 8.89
C LYS A 64 8.10 1.76 9.14
N ILE A 65 7.26 1.56 10.16
CA ILE A 65 6.28 2.54 10.62
C ILE A 65 7.00 3.72 11.28
N VAL A 66 6.81 4.92 10.75
CA VAL A 66 7.42 6.16 11.23
C VAL A 66 6.42 7.13 11.86
N GLU A 67 5.12 6.95 11.61
CA GLU A 67 4.03 7.65 12.29
C GLU A 67 2.90 6.64 12.55
N TRP A 68 2.22 6.76 13.69
CA TRP A 68 1.14 5.89 14.09
C TRP A 68 0.13 6.62 14.93
N ASP A 69 -1.12 6.61 14.48
CA ASP A 69 -2.29 7.11 15.21
C ASP A 69 -3.35 6.01 15.19
N GLU A 70 -3.52 5.34 16.33
CA GLU A 70 -4.30 4.11 16.46
C GLU A 70 -5.74 4.27 15.98
N GLY A 71 -6.13 3.46 15.02
CA GLY A 71 -7.47 3.49 14.42
C GLY A 71 -7.69 4.59 13.38
N GLU A 72 -6.75 5.52 13.20
CA GLU A 72 -6.90 6.70 12.34
C GLU A 72 -5.96 6.69 11.14
N SER A 73 -4.67 6.52 11.39
CA SER A 73 -3.65 6.61 10.34
C SER A 73 -2.33 5.99 10.72
N TYR A 74 -1.54 5.62 9.71
CA TYR A 74 -0.11 5.38 9.87
C TYR A 74 0.67 5.79 8.64
N LYS A 75 1.96 6.06 8.85
CA LYS A 75 2.92 6.29 7.79
C LYS A 75 4.04 5.26 7.86
N ILE A 76 4.32 4.65 6.72
CA ILE A 76 5.39 3.67 6.55
C ILE A 76 6.46 4.23 5.62
N GLU A 77 7.72 4.04 5.97
CA GLU A 77 8.87 4.43 5.17
C GLU A 77 9.52 3.20 4.53
N ILE A 78 9.80 3.27 3.23
CA ILE A 78 10.66 2.34 2.51
C ILE A 78 12.10 2.82 2.72
N PHE A 79 12.85 2.15 3.59
CA PHE A 79 14.22 2.56 3.95
C PHE A 79 15.29 1.77 3.22
N GLU A 80 14.99 0.56 2.75
CA GLU A 80 15.88 -0.28 1.95
C GLU A 80 15.11 -1.01 0.86
N GLY A 81 15.71 -1.17 -0.32
CA GLY A 81 15.12 -1.92 -1.42
C GLY A 81 16.20 -2.62 -2.25
N LYS A 82 15.92 -3.87 -2.66
CA LYS A 82 16.72 -4.60 -3.65
C LYS A 82 16.03 -4.55 -5.00
N ALA A 83 16.80 -4.19 -6.04
CA ALA A 83 16.32 -3.98 -7.42
C ALA A 83 15.21 -2.92 -7.56
N ILE A 84 15.02 -2.08 -6.57
CA ILE A 84 14.07 -0.97 -6.56
C ILE A 84 14.84 0.34 -6.52
N PRO A 85 14.65 1.23 -7.50
CA PRO A 85 15.48 2.42 -7.65
C PRO A 85 15.06 3.60 -6.76
N PHE A 86 14.11 3.41 -5.84
CA PHE A 86 13.59 4.52 -5.03
C PHE A 86 13.30 4.11 -3.59
N LYS A 87 13.40 5.08 -2.73
CA LYS A 87 12.84 5.09 -1.38
C LYS A 87 11.52 5.87 -1.40
N GLY A 88 10.84 5.98 -0.29
CA GLY A 88 9.62 6.77 -0.21
C GLY A 88 8.80 6.47 1.01
N THR A 89 7.67 7.14 1.11
CA THR A 89 6.71 6.94 2.20
C THR A 89 5.33 6.63 1.66
N GLY A 90 4.63 5.75 2.36
CA GLY A 90 3.20 5.46 2.17
C GLY A 90 2.42 5.87 3.41
N THR A 91 1.35 6.61 3.26
CA THR A 91 0.46 7.00 4.36
C THR A 91 -0.93 6.45 4.11
N PHE A 92 -1.53 5.80 5.11
CA PHE A 92 -2.93 5.44 5.13
C PHE A 92 -3.67 6.30 6.14
N GLU A 93 -4.79 6.87 5.72
CA GLU A 93 -5.70 7.67 6.55
C GLU A 93 -7.10 7.09 6.41
N LEU A 94 -7.82 6.94 7.52
CA LEU A 94 -9.17 6.37 7.58
C LEU A 94 -10.16 7.41 8.07
N ALA A 95 -11.30 7.51 7.40
CA ALA A 95 -12.43 8.32 7.85
C ALA A 95 -13.73 7.51 7.79
N GLU A 96 -14.51 7.57 8.86
CA GLU A 96 -15.83 6.94 8.89
C GLU A 96 -16.79 7.61 7.89
N ASN A 97 -17.58 6.78 7.22
CA ASN A 97 -18.69 7.22 6.36
C ASN A 97 -19.91 6.33 6.61
N GLY A 98 -20.62 6.59 7.70
CA GLY A 98 -21.75 5.76 8.14
C GLY A 98 -21.30 4.33 8.48
N LYS A 99 -21.73 3.34 7.67
CA LYS A 99 -21.34 1.93 7.84
C LYS A 99 -20.10 1.53 7.02
N SER A 100 -19.63 2.47 6.17
CA SER A 100 -18.43 2.30 5.35
C SER A 100 -17.27 3.13 5.88
N THR A 101 -16.10 2.95 5.27
CA THR A 101 -14.87 3.66 5.62
C THR A 101 -14.22 4.19 4.36
N ASN A 102 -13.94 5.49 4.33
CA ASN A 102 -13.09 6.08 3.31
C ASN A 102 -11.63 5.85 3.70
N VAL A 103 -10.88 5.22 2.82
CA VAL A 103 -9.45 5.01 2.96
C VAL A 103 -8.73 5.87 1.94
N LYS A 104 -7.84 6.72 2.42
CA LYS A 104 -6.95 7.52 1.59
C LYS A 104 -5.53 6.99 1.72
N MET A 105 -4.94 6.62 0.60
CA MET A 105 -3.53 6.23 0.50
C MET A 105 -2.76 7.30 -0.24
N THR A 106 -1.71 7.81 0.39
CA THR A 106 -0.76 8.76 -0.18
C THR A 106 0.59 8.08 -0.32
N PHE A 107 1.18 8.11 -1.51
CA PHE A 107 2.53 7.61 -1.77
C PHE A 107 3.42 8.73 -2.26
N GLU A 108 4.56 8.93 -1.60
CA GLU A 108 5.55 9.97 -1.88
C GLU A 108 6.91 9.32 -2.13
N PRO A 109 7.23 8.97 -3.41
CA PRO A 109 8.53 8.40 -3.74
C PRO A 109 9.63 9.46 -3.62
N ASP A 110 10.75 9.07 -3.04
CA ASP A 110 11.98 9.85 -3.08
C ASP A 110 12.84 9.36 -4.26
N MET A 111 12.84 10.15 -5.33
CA MET A 111 13.60 9.86 -6.56
C MET A 111 14.97 10.55 -6.56
N GLY A 112 15.36 11.15 -5.42
CA GLY A 112 16.57 11.97 -5.31
C GLY A 112 16.39 13.37 -5.89
N ASN A 113 17.39 14.21 -5.66
CA ASN A 113 17.40 15.59 -6.09
C ASN A 113 18.03 15.74 -7.48
N GLY A 114 17.56 16.73 -8.25
CA GLY A 114 18.14 17.13 -9.53
C GLY A 114 17.32 16.73 -10.76
N ILE A 115 17.89 17.00 -11.94
CA ILE A 115 17.23 16.78 -13.24
C ILE A 115 16.97 15.29 -13.49
N PHE A 116 17.92 14.43 -13.11
CA PHE A 116 17.80 12.98 -13.30
C PHE A 116 16.64 12.40 -12.48
N GLY A 117 16.50 12.80 -11.21
CA GLY A 117 15.36 12.38 -10.36
C GLY A 117 14.01 12.85 -10.92
N LYS A 118 13.93 14.05 -11.48
CA LYS A 118 12.71 14.56 -12.12
C LYS A 118 12.32 13.76 -13.36
N ILE A 119 13.29 13.42 -14.23
CA ILE A 119 13.05 12.61 -15.43
C ILE A 119 12.61 11.20 -15.04
N MET A 120 13.32 10.56 -14.12
CA MET A 120 12.99 9.23 -13.61
C MET A 120 11.58 9.21 -12.99
N GLY A 121 11.27 10.20 -12.17
CA GLY A 121 9.96 10.34 -11.55
C GLY A 121 8.83 10.51 -12.57
N PHE A 122 9.05 11.31 -13.61
CA PHE A 122 8.08 11.45 -14.71
C PHE A 122 7.83 10.14 -15.44
N MET A 123 8.88 9.41 -15.80
CA MET A 123 8.79 8.12 -16.49
C MET A 123 8.10 7.04 -15.64
N MET A 124 8.32 7.06 -14.32
CA MET A 124 7.77 6.04 -13.41
C MET A 124 6.40 6.38 -12.85
N LYS A 125 5.94 7.64 -12.97
CA LYS A 125 4.70 8.13 -12.36
C LYS A 125 3.49 7.27 -12.70
N GLU A 126 3.31 6.90 -13.95
CA GLU A 126 2.18 6.08 -14.37
C GLU A 126 2.25 4.66 -13.79
N LYS A 127 3.44 4.05 -13.76
CA LYS A 127 3.65 2.73 -13.17
C LYS A 127 3.35 2.74 -11.68
N MET A 128 3.85 3.73 -10.95
CA MET A 128 3.57 3.91 -9.53
C MET A 128 2.07 4.18 -9.28
N ASN A 129 1.44 5.02 -10.12
CA ASN A 129 0.01 5.28 -10.02
C ASN A 129 -0.83 4.00 -10.18
N LYS A 130 -0.48 3.13 -11.12
CA LYS A 130 -1.14 1.81 -11.30
C LYS A 130 -0.90 0.89 -10.10
N MET A 131 0.31 0.91 -9.55
CA MET A 131 0.66 0.11 -8.36
C MET A 131 -0.17 0.54 -7.15
N ILE A 132 -0.22 1.82 -6.83
CA ILE A 132 -0.99 2.36 -5.70
C ILE A 132 -2.50 2.14 -5.89
N THR A 133 -2.99 2.28 -7.13
CA THR A 133 -4.38 1.91 -7.45
C THR A 133 -4.65 0.43 -7.14
N GLY A 134 -3.71 -0.45 -7.46
CA GLY A 134 -3.80 -1.88 -7.13
C GLY A 134 -3.91 -2.15 -5.64
N VAL A 135 -3.16 -1.41 -4.82
CA VAL A 135 -3.20 -1.55 -3.36
C VAL A 135 -4.58 -1.21 -2.80
N VAL A 136 -5.15 -0.05 -3.16
CA VAL A 136 -6.46 0.36 -2.60
C VAL A 136 -7.61 -0.48 -3.11
N ILE A 137 -7.59 -0.89 -4.39
CA ILE A 137 -8.61 -1.81 -4.95
C ILE A 137 -8.48 -3.20 -4.32
N GLY A 138 -7.27 -3.70 -4.15
CA GLY A 138 -7.02 -4.98 -3.51
C GLY A 138 -7.47 -4.99 -2.05
N LEU A 139 -7.17 -3.92 -1.30
CA LEU A 139 -7.63 -3.74 0.07
C LEU A 139 -9.17 -3.77 0.16
N LYS A 140 -9.85 -3.01 -0.71
CA LYS A 140 -11.32 -2.99 -0.79
C LYS A 140 -11.86 -4.39 -1.06
N HIS A 141 -11.36 -5.06 -2.07
CA HIS A 141 -11.80 -6.40 -2.44
C HIS A 141 -11.60 -7.40 -1.29
N HIS A 142 -10.41 -7.42 -0.70
CA HIS A 142 -10.11 -8.31 0.44
C HIS A 142 -11.06 -8.06 1.63
N LEU A 143 -11.30 -6.81 2.00
CA LEU A 143 -12.18 -6.46 3.12
C LEU A 143 -13.65 -6.78 2.88
N GLU A 144 -14.11 -6.69 1.64
CA GLU A 144 -15.52 -6.92 1.28
C GLU A 144 -15.83 -8.38 0.95
N THR A 145 -14.83 -9.20 0.59
CA THR A 145 -15.02 -10.59 0.14
C THR A 145 -14.27 -11.66 0.93
N ASP A 146 -13.31 -11.25 1.78
CA ASP A 146 -12.34 -12.09 2.48
C ASP A 146 -11.41 -12.91 1.55
N GLU A 147 -11.42 -12.63 0.22
CA GLU A 147 -10.51 -13.26 -0.74
C GLU A 147 -9.09 -12.67 -0.65
N LEU A 148 -8.09 -13.52 -0.86
CA LEU A 148 -6.70 -13.09 -1.01
C LEU A 148 -6.48 -12.48 -2.40
N VAL A 149 -5.82 -11.33 -2.46
CA VAL A 149 -5.61 -10.58 -3.69
C VAL A 149 -4.20 -10.78 -4.23
N SER A 150 -4.04 -11.80 -5.05
CA SER A 150 -2.83 -12.00 -5.86
C SER A 150 -2.85 -11.15 -7.14
N ALA A 151 -1.73 -11.09 -7.86
CA ALA A 151 -1.69 -10.47 -9.19
C ALA A 151 -2.73 -11.06 -10.17
N LYS A 152 -3.00 -12.38 -10.07
CA LYS A 152 -4.02 -13.06 -10.88
C LYS A 152 -5.43 -12.62 -10.51
N THR A 153 -5.73 -12.57 -9.21
CA THR A 153 -7.02 -12.10 -8.68
C THR A 153 -7.26 -10.64 -9.09
N TYR A 154 -6.27 -9.79 -8.97
CA TYR A 154 -6.36 -8.38 -9.36
C TYR A 154 -6.65 -8.18 -10.86
N LYS A 155 -6.02 -8.98 -11.74
CA LYS A 155 -6.35 -8.96 -13.18
C LYS A 155 -7.81 -9.30 -13.44
N LYS A 156 -8.39 -10.25 -12.69
CA LYS A 156 -9.81 -10.62 -12.79
C LYS A 156 -10.71 -9.47 -12.34
N ILE A 157 -10.41 -8.86 -11.18
CA ILE A 157 -11.16 -7.71 -10.63
C ILE A 157 -11.20 -6.57 -11.65
N ARG A 158 -10.06 -6.20 -12.23
CA ARG A 158 -9.97 -5.14 -13.24
C ARG A 158 -10.81 -5.41 -14.49
N LYS A 159 -10.84 -6.65 -14.97
CA LYS A 159 -11.66 -7.02 -16.13
C LYS A 159 -13.15 -6.89 -15.85
N LEU A 160 -13.60 -7.25 -14.66
CA LEU A 160 -15.00 -7.12 -14.25
C LEU A 160 -15.41 -5.66 -14.13
N SER A 161 -14.55 -4.80 -13.55
CA SER A 161 -14.79 -3.35 -13.42
C SER A 161 -14.80 -2.62 -14.78
N ALA A 162 -14.08 -3.12 -15.78
CA ALA A 162 -14.07 -2.54 -17.13
C ALA A 162 -15.25 -2.99 -17.99
N ALA A 163 -15.96 -4.07 -17.60
CA ALA A 163 -17.13 -4.63 -18.31
C ALA A 163 -18.47 -4.11 -17.76
N SER A 164 -18.47 -3.41 -16.63
CA SER A 164 -19.63 -2.77 -15.99
C SER A 164 -19.67 -1.27 -16.28
#